data_ccbc8fab20954f60ec37c7b0180ad6f4
#
_entry.id   ccbc8fab20954f60ec37c7b0180ad6f4
#
_cell.length_a   1.000
_cell.length_b   1.000
_cell.length_c   1.000
_cell.angle_alpha   90.00
_cell.angle_beta   90.00
_cell.angle_gamma   90.00
#
_symmetry.space_group_name_H-M   'P 1'
#
loop_
_entity.id
_entity.type
_entity.pdbx_description
1 polymer ?
#
loop_
_entity_poly.entity_id
_entity_poly.type
_entity_poly.pdbx_seq_one_letter_code
_entity_poly.pdbx_strand_id
1 'polypeptide(L)'
;MAEADGAFLEAFLGEERAELQSLRFATVVGRFYEDLAERLESGARAGFELAGVQAGQVEHHSVPGAFELPFAAKVLAETGDFAGVACLGVVIRGETAHFDYVCGESARGVQDVQLTTGVPCAFGVITCDTMAQALARAGGDKRDQGRNAALTICRMALLKRRVG
;
A
#
# COMPACT_ATOMS: atom_id res chain seq x y z
N MET A 1 -12.00 -11.38 8.35
CA MET A 1 -12.62 -11.36 7.02
C MET A 1 -12.30 -12.64 6.28
N ALA A 2 -13.26 -13.15 5.53
CA ALA A 2 -13.00 -14.29 4.65
C ALA A 2 -11.98 -13.92 3.56
N GLU A 3 -11.28 -14.92 3.02
CA GLU A 3 -10.37 -14.71 1.90
C GLU A 3 -11.18 -14.35 0.64
N ALA A 4 -10.74 -13.28 -0.03
CA ALA A 4 -11.27 -12.90 -1.32
C ALA A 4 -10.50 -13.63 -2.42
N ASP A 5 -11.15 -13.94 -3.54
CA ASP A 5 -10.50 -14.62 -4.66
C ASP A 5 -9.51 -13.72 -5.43
N GLY A 6 -9.53 -12.40 -5.18
CA GLY A 6 -8.59 -11.45 -5.77
C GLY A 6 -8.75 -11.18 -7.26
N ALA A 7 -9.72 -11.81 -7.91
CA ALA A 7 -9.87 -11.73 -9.37
C ALA A 7 -9.99 -10.30 -9.89
N PHE A 8 -10.81 -9.48 -9.24
CA PHE A 8 -10.94 -8.06 -9.63
C PHE A 8 -9.64 -7.30 -9.48
N LEU A 9 -8.89 -7.60 -8.45
CA LEU A 9 -7.64 -6.90 -8.14
C LEU A 9 -6.55 -7.20 -9.17
N GLU A 10 -6.49 -8.41 -9.68
CA GLU A 10 -5.40 -8.92 -10.52
C GLU A 10 -5.63 -8.83 -12.03
N ALA A 11 -6.88 -8.84 -12.47
CA ALA A 11 -7.23 -8.97 -13.88
C ALA A 11 -7.23 -7.63 -14.62
N PHE A 12 -6.06 -7.14 -15.01
CA PHE A 12 -5.93 -5.91 -15.80
C PHE A 12 -6.08 -6.19 -17.29
N LEU A 13 -6.91 -5.39 -17.95
CA LEU A 13 -7.05 -5.41 -19.41
C LEU A 13 -5.84 -4.73 -20.07
N GLY A 14 -5.58 -5.04 -21.35
CA GLY A 14 -4.49 -4.43 -22.09
C GLY A 14 -4.57 -2.91 -22.16
N GLU A 15 -5.77 -2.36 -22.35
CA GLU A 15 -6.01 -0.91 -22.35
C GLU A 15 -5.77 -0.27 -20.98
N GLU A 16 -6.11 -0.97 -19.89
CA GLU A 16 -5.87 -0.52 -18.52
C GLU A 16 -4.37 -0.46 -18.22
N ARG A 17 -3.62 -1.47 -18.64
CA ARG A 17 -2.16 -1.48 -18.53
C ARG A 17 -1.52 -0.33 -19.32
N ALA A 18 -2.03 -0.05 -20.51
CA ALA A 18 -1.54 1.06 -21.32
C ALA A 18 -1.79 2.42 -20.65
N GLU A 19 -2.95 2.62 -20.03
CA GLU A 19 -3.26 3.84 -19.28
C GLU A 19 -2.31 4.02 -18.09
N LEU A 20 -2.03 2.94 -17.36
CA LEU A 20 -1.14 2.98 -16.19
C LEU A 20 0.30 3.34 -16.53
N GLN A 21 0.74 3.08 -17.76
CA GLN A 21 2.10 3.38 -18.19
C GLN A 21 2.42 4.88 -18.25
N SER A 22 1.41 5.74 -18.30
CA SER A 22 1.59 7.19 -18.28
C SER A 22 1.59 7.79 -16.87
N LEU A 23 1.39 6.97 -15.85
CA LEU A 23 1.23 7.41 -14.46
C LEU A 23 2.46 7.10 -13.62
N ARG A 24 2.63 7.87 -12.55
CA ARG A 24 3.67 7.61 -11.55
C ARG A 24 3.01 7.26 -10.23
N PHE A 25 3.66 6.39 -9.48
CA PHE A 25 3.21 5.93 -8.18
C PHE A 25 4.32 6.05 -7.15
N ALA A 26 3.95 6.01 -5.88
CA ALA A 26 4.91 5.98 -4.78
C ALA A 26 4.56 4.88 -3.79
N THR A 27 5.55 4.36 -3.10
CA THR A 27 5.38 3.55 -1.92
C THR A 27 6.05 4.23 -0.73
N VAL A 28 5.46 4.06 0.44
CA VAL A 28 6.07 4.43 1.72
C VAL A 28 6.04 3.20 2.62
N VAL A 29 7.18 2.80 3.15
CA VAL A 29 7.25 1.66 4.05
C VAL A 29 7.76 2.07 5.44
N GLY A 30 7.05 1.64 6.48
CA GLY A 30 7.53 1.73 7.85
C GLY A 30 8.55 0.63 8.12
N ARG A 31 9.75 1.01 8.56
CA ARG A 31 10.87 0.08 8.74
C ARG A 31 11.08 -0.38 10.17
N PHE A 32 10.05 -0.37 10.96
CA PHE A 32 10.17 -0.86 12.35
C PHE A 32 10.63 -2.33 12.39
N TYR A 33 10.11 -3.15 11.47
CA TYR A 33 10.53 -4.55 11.25
C TYR A 33 11.17 -4.63 9.86
N GLU A 34 12.50 -4.66 9.79
CA GLU A 34 13.23 -4.53 8.53
C GLU A 34 12.92 -5.66 7.54
N ASP A 35 12.93 -6.92 7.99
CA ASP A 35 12.63 -8.07 7.13
C ASP A 35 11.21 -8.00 6.55
N LEU A 36 10.24 -7.58 7.37
CA LEU A 36 8.86 -7.43 6.93
C LEU A 36 8.70 -6.27 5.96
N ALA A 37 9.42 -5.16 6.21
CA ALA A 37 9.44 -4.01 5.30
C ALA A 37 9.94 -4.41 3.91
N GLU A 38 11.03 -5.16 3.84
CA GLU A 38 11.58 -5.67 2.57
C GLU A 38 10.61 -6.58 1.85
N ARG A 39 9.92 -7.45 2.57
CA ARG A 39 8.90 -8.34 2.00
C ARG A 39 7.72 -7.56 1.42
N LEU A 40 7.26 -6.54 2.13
CA LEU A 40 6.17 -5.68 1.65
C LEU A 40 6.58 -4.88 0.42
N GLU A 41 7.77 -4.33 0.40
CA GLU A 41 8.30 -3.63 -0.79
C GLU A 41 8.42 -4.57 -1.99
N SER A 42 8.96 -5.77 -1.78
CA SER A 42 9.08 -6.77 -2.82
C SER A 42 7.71 -7.16 -3.39
N GLY A 43 6.73 -7.35 -2.52
CA GLY A 43 5.34 -7.60 -2.92
C GLY A 43 4.75 -6.46 -3.73
N ALA A 44 4.97 -5.22 -3.29
CA ALA A 44 4.48 -4.05 -4.01
C ALA A 44 5.09 -3.96 -5.42
N ARG A 45 6.39 -4.21 -5.56
CA ARG A 45 7.05 -4.24 -6.88
C ARG A 45 6.41 -5.29 -7.79
N ALA A 46 6.16 -6.48 -7.26
CA ALA A 46 5.48 -7.54 -8.02
C ALA A 46 4.05 -7.14 -8.42
N GLY A 47 3.32 -6.46 -7.55
CA GLY A 47 1.98 -5.95 -7.85
C GLY A 47 1.99 -4.91 -8.98
N PHE A 48 2.89 -3.96 -8.93
CA PHE A 48 3.05 -2.97 -10.00
C PHE A 48 3.40 -3.64 -11.33
N GLU A 49 4.32 -4.59 -11.32
CA GLU A 49 4.70 -5.33 -12.53
C GLU A 49 3.51 -6.07 -13.13
N LEU A 50 2.71 -6.71 -12.30
CA LEU A 50 1.49 -7.39 -12.73
C LEU A 50 0.51 -6.43 -13.41
N ALA A 51 0.39 -5.21 -12.91
CA ALA A 51 -0.46 -4.16 -13.50
C ALA A 51 0.14 -3.50 -14.75
N GLY A 52 1.38 -3.84 -15.12
CA GLY A 52 2.07 -3.23 -16.25
C GLY A 52 2.79 -1.93 -15.94
N VAL A 53 2.94 -1.60 -14.65
CA VAL A 53 3.70 -0.42 -14.20
C VAL A 53 5.18 -0.78 -14.09
N GLN A 54 6.02 -0.02 -14.79
CA GLN A 54 7.45 -0.29 -14.81
C GLN A 54 8.16 0.29 -13.58
N ALA A 55 9.31 -0.27 -13.24
CA ALA A 55 10.08 0.14 -12.06
C ALA A 55 10.38 1.65 -12.03
N GLY A 56 10.69 2.26 -13.17
CA GLY A 56 10.98 3.70 -13.26
C GLY A 56 9.78 4.61 -13.01
N GLN A 57 8.56 4.06 -12.96
CA GLN A 57 7.35 4.82 -12.66
C GLN A 57 7.05 4.87 -11.15
N VAL A 58 7.78 4.13 -10.34
CA VAL A 58 7.52 4.00 -8.90
C VAL A 58 8.68 4.56 -8.09
N GLU A 59 8.36 5.47 -7.19
CA GLU A 59 9.31 6.03 -6.23
C GLU A 59 9.08 5.38 -4.85
N HIS A 60 10.15 4.92 -4.22
CA HIS A 60 10.08 4.22 -2.94
C HIS A 60 10.65 5.08 -1.81
N HIS A 61 9.89 5.21 -0.73
CA HIS A 61 10.27 5.99 0.45
C HIS A 61 10.16 5.15 1.72
N SER A 62 10.92 5.54 2.74
CA SER A 62 10.92 4.86 4.03
C SER A 62 10.62 5.83 5.16
N VAL A 63 9.90 5.36 6.17
CA VAL A 63 9.61 6.08 7.42
C VAL A 63 9.89 5.18 8.62
N PRO A 64 9.99 5.73 9.86
CA PRO A 64 10.32 4.91 11.02
C PRO A 64 9.32 3.78 11.28
N GLY A 65 8.02 4.05 11.18
CA GLY A 65 6.99 3.05 11.48
C GLY A 65 5.65 3.42 10.90
N ALA A 66 4.63 2.63 11.22
CA ALA A 66 3.28 2.79 10.67
C ALA A 66 2.63 4.13 11.06
N PHE A 67 2.96 4.66 12.24
CA PHE A 67 2.38 5.92 12.70
C PHE A 67 2.76 7.12 11.82
N GLU A 68 3.91 7.07 11.15
CA GLU A 68 4.42 8.12 10.26
C GLU A 68 3.93 8.00 8.82
N LEU A 69 3.25 6.91 8.47
CA LEU A 69 2.74 6.69 7.11
C LEU A 69 1.77 7.78 6.62
N PRO A 70 0.79 8.23 7.44
CA PRO A 70 -0.13 9.26 6.98
C PRO A 70 0.56 10.57 6.62
N PHE A 71 1.53 11.01 7.40
CA PHE A 71 2.29 12.23 7.11
C PHE A 71 3.03 12.11 5.77
N ALA A 72 3.74 11.00 5.57
CA ALA A 72 4.48 10.76 4.32
C ALA A 72 3.53 10.68 3.12
N ALA A 73 2.41 9.97 3.27
CA ALA A 73 1.39 9.88 2.22
C ALA A 73 0.86 11.26 1.84
N LYS A 74 0.60 12.12 2.83
CA LYS A 74 0.13 13.49 2.58
C LYS A 74 1.16 14.30 1.80
N VAL A 75 2.41 14.28 2.22
CA VAL A 75 3.49 15.00 1.54
C VAL A 75 3.61 14.56 0.08
N LEU A 76 3.58 13.25 -0.17
CA LEU A 76 3.66 12.71 -1.53
C LEU A 76 2.42 13.05 -2.37
N ALA A 77 1.24 12.90 -1.79
CA ALA A 77 -0.02 13.18 -2.49
C ALA A 77 -0.12 14.66 -2.90
N GLU A 78 0.35 15.57 -2.07
CA GLU A 78 0.29 17.02 -2.32
C GLU A 78 1.27 17.50 -3.39
N THR A 79 2.25 16.69 -3.79
CA THR A 79 3.15 17.08 -4.89
C THR A 79 2.43 17.17 -6.23
N GLY A 80 1.35 16.41 -6.41
CA GLY A 80 0.66 16.29 -7.68
C GLY A 80 1.36 15.37 -8.69
N ASP A 81 2.48 14.74 -8.30
CA ASP A 81 3.28 13.92 -9.21
C ASP A 81 2.83 12.45 -9.25
N PHE A 82 2.08 11.99 -8.24
CA PHE A 82 1.74 10.59 -8.07
C PHE A 82 0.24 10.34 -8.23
N ALA A 83 -0.09 9.32 -8.99
CA ALA A 83 -1.47 8.85 -9.18
C ALA A 83 -1.97 7.99 -8.01
N GLY A 84 -1.08 7.57 -7.13
CA GLY A 84 -1.41 6.80 -5.95
C GLY A 84 -0.19 6.55 -5.07
N VAL A 85 -0.44 6.31 -3.77
CA VAL A 85 0.58 6.03 -2.77
C VAL A 85 0.22 4.74 -2.03
N ALA A 86 1.09 3.75 -2.08
CA ALA A 86 0.94 2.52 -1.28
C ALA A 86 1.65 2.69 0.05
N CYS A 87 0.89 2.69 1.15
CA CYS A 87 1.41 2.78 2.50
C CYS A 87 1.60 1.37 3.06
N LEU A 88 2.84 1.01 3.36
CA LEU A 88 3.23 -0.34 3.74
C LEU A 88 3.81 -0.35 5.16
N GLY A 89 3.42 -1.32 5.96
CA GLY A 89 3.95 -1.45 7.31
C GLY A 89 3.39 -2.64 8.04
N VAL A 90 3.91 -2.87 9.23
CA VAL A 90 3.46 -3.95 10.11
C VAL A 90 3.37 -3.43 11.53
N VAL A 91 2.26 -3.72 12.18
CA VAL A 91 2.08 -3.46 13.61
C VAL A 91 1.75 -4.79 14.28
N ILE A 92 2.58 -5.20 15.23
CA ILE A 92 2.38 -6.44 15.98
C ILE A 92 2.03 -6.06 17.42
N ARG A 93 0.98 -6.68 17.95
CA ARG A 93 0.50 -6.40 19.31
C ARG A 93 1.57 -6.69 20.35
N GLY A 94 1.81 -5.70 21.21
CA GLY A 94 2.66 -5.82 22.39
C GLY A 94 1.84 -5.96 23.67
N GLU A 95 2.45 -5.62 24.79
CA GLU A 95 1.84 -5.78 26.11
C GLU A 95 0.89 -4.64 26.50
N THR A 96 0.93 -3.52 25.79
CA THR A 96 0.20 -2.31 26.16
C THR A 96 -0.81 -1.91 25.08
N ALA A 97 -1.63 -0.92 25.38
CA ALA A 97 -2.60 -0.37 24.45
C ALA A 97 -1.98 0.40 23.27
N HIS A 98 -0.66 0.55 23.22
CA HIS A 98 0.04 1.27 22.17
C HIS A 98 -0.31 0.76 20.77
N PHE A 99 -0.47 -0.56 20.63
CA PHE A 99 -0.90 -1.20 19.37
C PHE A 99 -2.20 -0.59 18.82
N ASP A 100 -3.18 -0.40 19.70
CA ASP A 100 -4.49 0.12 19.29
C ASP A 100 -4.41 1.54 18.77
N TYR A 101 -3.60 2.39 19.40
CA TYR A 101 -3.39 3.76 18.95
C TYR A 101 -2.65 3.83 17.62
N VAL A 102 -1.60 3.04 17.45
CA VAL A 102 -0.84 3.01 16.18
C VAL A 102 -1.71 2.51 15.04
N CYS A 103 -2.43 1.41 15.24
CA CYS A 103 -3.32 0.86 14.21
C CYS A 103 -4.44 1.82 13.86
N GLY A 104 -5.12 2.36 14.86
CA GLY A 104 -6.27 3.25 14.68
C GLY A 104 -5.87 4.54 13.94
N GLU A 105 -4.81 5.20 14.41
CA GLU A 105 -4.39 6.47 13.83
C GLU A 105 -3.75 6.32 12.45
N SER A 106 -2.98 5.27 12.21
CA SER A 106 -2.43 5.04 10.86
C SER A 106 -3.54 4.73 9.85
N ALA A 107 -4.52 3.91 10.21
CA ALA A 107 -5.64 3.61 9.32
C ALA A 107 -6.49 4.84 9.04
N ARG A 108 -6.86 5.58 10.10
CA ARG A 108 -7.64 6.80 9.98
C ARG A 108 -6.88 7.85 9.16
N GLY A 109 -5.59 8.03 9.45
CA GLY A 109 -4.78 9.03 8.79
C GLY A 109 -4.57 8.76 7.30
N VAL A 110 -4.32 7.53 6.91
CA VAL A 110 -4.19 7.16 5.49
C VAL A 110 -5.50 7.40 4.74
N GLN A 111 -6.63 7.01 5.34
CA GLN A 111 -7.94 7.25 4.75
C GLN A 111 -8.23 8.75 4.61
N ASP A 112 -7.89 9.53 5.63
CA ASP A 112 -8.07 10.98 5.62
C ASP A 112 -7.26 11.65 4.50
N VAL A 113 -6.02 11.24 4.31
CA VAL A 113 -5.17 11.76 3.22
C VAL A 113 -5.81 11.50 1.85
N GLN A 114 -6.25 10.26 1.59
CA GLN A 114 -6.83 9.93 0.29
C GLN A 114 -8.14 10.68 0.03
N LEU A 115 -8.99 10.84 1.04
CA LEU A 115 -10.26 11.55 0.89
C LEU A 115 -10.08 13.07 0.76
N THR A 116 -9.11 13.66 1.45
CA THR A 116 -8.88 15.12 1.40
C THR A 116 -8.05 15.55 0.20
N THR A 117 -7.09 14.74 -0.24
CA THR A 117 -6.24 15.08 -1.40
C THR A 117 -6.80 14.59 -2.73
N GLY A 118 -7.69 13.60 -2.71
CA GLY A 118 -8.17 12.94 -3.91
C GLY A 118 -7.12 12.03 -4.57
N VAL A 119 -6.01 11.76 -3.91
CA VAL A 119 -4.99 10.82 -4.39
C VAL A 119 -5.20 9.47 -3.70
N PRO A 120 -5.41 8.38 -4.45
CA PRO A 120 -5.57 7.06 -3.86
C PRO A 120 -4.40 6.69 -2.96
N CYS A 121 -4.71 6.25 -1.74
CA CYS A 121 -3.72 5.76 -0.78
C CYS A 121 -4.16 4.39 -0.28
N ALA A 122 -3.35 3.37 -0.47
CA ALA A 122 -3.68 2.04 0.01
C ALA A 122 -3.14 1.83 1.42
N PHE A 123 -3.95 1.19 2.27
CA PHE A 123 -3.56 0.79 3.60
C PHE A 123 -2.95 -0.62 3.55
N GLY A 124 -1.71 -0.71 3.10
CA GLY A 124 -0.94 -1.95 3.05
C GLY A 124 -0.24 -2.26 4.38
N VAL A 125 -0.94 -2.02 5.48
CA VAL A 125 -0.41 -2.24 6.83
C VAL A 125 -1.01 -3.51 7.41
N ILE A 126 -0.13 -4.43 7.80
CA ILE A 126 -0.52 -5.65 8.50
C ILE A 126 -0.67 -5.32 9.97
N THR A 127 -1.84 -5.57 10.54
CA THR A 127 -2.12 -5.44 11.97
C THR A 127 -2.41 -6.82 12.52
N CYS A 128 -1.58 -7.32 13.42
CA CYS A 128 -1.67 -8.69 13.86
C CYS A 128 -1.15 -8.89 15.28
N ASP A 129 -1.39 -10.06 15.83
CA ASP A 129 -1.01 -10.37 17.22
C ASP A 129 0.40 -10.97 17.31
N THR A 130 0.86 -11.67 16.26
CA THR A 130 2.13 -12.43 16.30
C THR A 130 2.99 -12.21 15.06
N MET A 131 4.29 -12.43 15.20
CA MET A 131 5.24 -12.41 14.08
C MET A 131 4.86 -13.45 13.01
N ALA A 132 4.39 -14.64 13.42
CA ALA A 132 3.96 -15.66 12.47
C ALA A 132 2.79 -15.19 11.59
N GLN A 133 1.84 -14.47 12.16
CA GLN A 133 0.73 -13.86 11.42
C GLN A 133 1.23 -12.80 10.43
N ALA A 134 2.21 -12.00 10.84
CA ALA A 134 2.80 -10.98 9.98
C ALA A 134 3.51 -11.61 8.77
N LEU A 135 4.35 -12.61 9.00
CA LEU A 135 5.07 -13.33 7.94
C LEU A 135 4.11 -14.00 6.95
N ALA A 136 3.03 -14.59 7.46
CA ALA A 136 2.02 -15.24 6.61
C ALA A 136 1.32 -14.27 5.66
N ARG A 137 1.28 -12.97 5.99
CA ARG A 137 0.57 -11.92 5.25
C ARG A 137 1.50 -10.99 4.46
N ALA A 138 2.79 -11.14 4.62
CA ALA A 138 3.82 -10.38 3.90
C ALA A 138 4.47 -11.25 2.80
N GLY A 139 3.64 -11.76 1.89
CA GLY A 139 4.08 -12.67 0.84
C GLY A 139 4.22 -14.11 1.29
N GLY A 140 3.56 -14.49 2.41
CA GLY A 140 3.49 -15.86 2.91
C GLY A 140 2.27 -16.61 2.41
N ASP A 141 1.83 -17.60 3.18
CA ASP A 141 0.76 -18.52 2.77
C ASP A 141 -0.66 -17.94 2.88
N LYS A 142 -0.85 -16.80 3.56
CA LYS A 142 -2.17 -16.18 3.71
C LYS A 142 -2.44 -15.10 2.67
N ARG A 143 -1.50 -14.19 2.49
CA ARG A 143 -1.63 -13.12 1.49
C ARG A 143 -0.31 -12.40 1.27
N ASP A 144 -0.29 -11.58 0.24
CA ASP A 144 0.79 -10.63 -0.02
C ASP A 144 0.21 -9.21 0.09
N GLN A 145 0.29 -8.62 1.27
CA GLN A 145 -0.30 -7.32 1.54
C GLN A 145 0.36 -6.19 0.74
N GLY A 146 1.67 -6.27 0.52
CA GLY A 146 2.37 -5.28 -0.31
C GLY A 146 1.91 -5.31 -1.76
N ARG A 147 1.78 -6.51 -2.32
CA ARG A 147 1.26 -6.72 -3.67
C ARG A 147 -0.17 -6.18 -3.80
N ASN A 148 -1.02 -6.50 -2.85
CA ASN A 148 -2.41 -6.06 -2.86
C ASN A 148 -2.53 -4.53 -2.76
N ALA A 149 -1.68 -3.88 -1.97
CA ALA A 149 -1.66 -2.41 -1.87
C ALA A 149 -1.31 -1.75 -3.20
N ALA A 150 -0.29 -2.24 -3.89
CA ALA A 150 0.11 -1.74 -5.21
C ALA A 150 -1.02 -1.90 -6.24
N LEU A 151 -1.63 -3.08 -6.28
CA LEU A 151 -2.75 -3.34 -7.20
C LEU A 151 -3.95 -2.45 -6.88
N THR A 152 -4.24 -2.22 -5.61
CA THR A 152 -5.34 -1.37 -5.17
C THR A 152 -5.17 0.06 -5.68
N ILE A 153 -4.01 0.67 -5.53
CA ILE A 153 -3.84 2.05 -6.02
C ILE A 153 -3.87 2.13 -7.54
N CYS A 154 -3.43 1.10 -8.23
CA CYS A 154 -3.58 1.03 -9.69
C CYS A 154 -5.05 1.01 -10.10
N ARG A 155 -5.88 0.20 -9.45
CA ARG A 155 -7.33 0.16 -9.67
C ARG A 155 -7.99 1.51 -9.38
N MET A 156 -7.63 2.13 -8.28
CA MET A 156 -8.22 3.42 -7.88
C MET A 156 -7.78 4.56 -8.80
N ALA A 157 -6.54 4.53 -9.28
CA ALA A 157 -6.07 5.48 -10.27
C ALA A 157 -6.84 5.37 -11.58
N LEU A 158 -7.12 4.15 -12.04
CA LEU A 158 -7.94 3.90 -13.23
C LEU A 158 -9.37 4.40 -13.03
N LEU A 159 -9.97 4.15 -11.88
CA LEU A 159 -11.31 4.66 -11.56
C LEU A 159 -11.34 6.19 -11.65
N LYS A 160 -10.37 6.85 -11.03
CA LYS A 160 -10.28 8.31 -11.03
C LYS A 160 -10.16 8.88 -12.44
N ARG A 161 -9.32 8.28 -13.28
CA ARG A 161 -9.17 8.70 -14.68
C ARG A 161 -10.45 8.53 -15.50
N ARG A 162 -11.17 7.45 -15.24
CA ARG A 162 -12.40 7.10 -15.96
C ARG A 162 -13.55 8.04 -15.65
N VAL A 163 -13.64 8.50 -14.42
CA VAL A 163 -14.76 9.31 -13.90
C VAL A 163 -14.41 10.79 -13.81
N GLY A 164 -13.19 11.10 -13.52
CA GLY A 164 -12.67 12.45 -13.31
C GLY A 164 -11.96 12.97 -14.52
#